data_40b16cad3815a7c9e957edaf52c5b0db
#
_entry.id   40b16cad3815a7c9e957edaf52c5b0db
#
_cell.length_a   1.000
_cell.length_b   1.000
_cell.length_c   1.000
_cell.angle_alpha   90.00
_cell.angle_beta   90.00
_cell.angle_gamma   90.00
#
_symmetry.space_group_name_H-M   'P 1'
#
loop_
_entity.id
_entity.type
_entity.pdbx_description
1 polymer ?
#
loop_
_entity_poly.entity_id
_entity_poly.type
_entity_poly.pdbx_seq_one_letter_code
_entity_poly.pdbx_strand_id
1 'polypeptide(L)'
;MRKWCLLFLTVLLLAGCGVETQSDERLEDLDFTVLDVEKIPEELRNVLEEKKSEPFQVTYEDEGYLYICIGYGEQETSGYSIAVQDLYLTETAICVDTELLGPGNGEDVAPSVTSPYIVLKLEYLDKSVIFE
;
A
#
# COMPACT_ATOMS: atom_id res chain seq x y z
N MET A 1 -46.63 12.68 -25.73
CA MET A 1 -45.96 12.07 -26.14
C MET A 1 -44.52 12.29 -26.11
N ARG A 2 -43.95 13.18 -26.53
CA ARG A 2 -42.61 13.43 -26.63
C ARG A 2 -41.93 13.54 -25.35
N LYS A 3 -42.52 13.91 -24.32
CA LYS A 3 -41.86 14.16 -23.09
C LYS A 3 -41.36 12.93 -22.38
N TRP A 4 -41.90 11.84 -22.64
CA TRP A 4 -41.52 10.68 -21.91
C TRP A 4 -40.12 10.24 -22.15
N CYS A 5 -39.67 10.36 -23.35
CA CYS A 5 -38.34 9.94 -23.65
C CYS A 5 -37.32 10.71 -22.84
N LEU A 6 -37.59 11.93 -22.62
CA LEU A 6 -36.66 12.73 -21.87
C LEU A 6 -36.47 12.25 -20.47
N LEU A 7 -37.53 11.83 -19.90
CA LEU A 7 -37.50 11.36 -18.56
C LEU A 7 -36.59 10.19 -18.42
N PHE A 8 -36.70 9.28 -19.32
CA PHE A 8 -35.90 8.10 -19.26
C PHE A 8 -34.45 8.41 -19.31
N LEU A 9 -34.08 9.25 -20.17
CA LEU A 9 -32.73 9.63 -20.33
C LEU A 9 -32.14 10.09 -19.04
N THR A 10 -32.87 10.90 -18.38
CA THR A 10 -32.39 11.46 -17.13
C THR A 10 -32.09 10.41 -16.10
N VAL A 11 -32.98 9.48 -16.01
CA VAL A 11 -32.84 8.42 -15.04
C VAL A 11 -31.59 7.60 -15.30
N LEU A 12 -31.35 7.32 -16.53
CA LEU A 12 -30.20 6.53 -16.88
C LEU A 12 -28.91 7.19 -16.48
N LEU A 13 -28.83 8.45 -16.68
CA LEU A 13 -27.63 9.17 -16.32
C LEU A 13 -27.32 9.06 -14.87
N LEU A 14 -28.33 9.18 -14.05
CA LEU A 14 -28.12 9.08 -12.63
C LEU A 14 -27.59 7.74 -12.23
N ALA A 15 -28.12 6.73 -12.83
CA ALA A 15 -27.69 5.39 -12.51
C ALA A 15 -26.21 5.21 -12.81
N GLY A 16 -25.79 5.75 -13.92
CA GLY A 16 -24.41 5.62 -14.30
C GLY A 16 -23.48 6.26 -13.28
N CYS A 17 -23.86 7.39 -12.78
CA CYS A 17 -23.02 8.08 -11.83
C CYS A 17 -22.89 7.32 -10.53
N GLY A 18 -23.94 6.72 -10.09
CA GLY A 18 -23.90 6.01 -8.84
C GLY A 18 -22.92 4.84 -8.82
N VAL A 19 -22.73 4.25 -9.95
CA VAL A 19 -21.88 3.08 -10.03
C VAL A 19 -20.43 3.37 -9.74
N GLU A 20 -19.96 4.50 -10.15
CA GLU A 20 -18.56 4.83 -9.96
C GLU A 20 -18.10 4.90 -8.54
N THR A 21 -18.93 5.38 -7.68
CA THR A 21 -18.51 5.55 -6.31
C THR A 21 -18.32 4.26 -5.56
N GLN A 22 -18.88 3.20 -6.04
CA GLN A 22 -18.82 1.95 -5.31
C GLN A 22 -17.53 1.19 -5.50
N SER A 23 -16.78 1.50 -6.54
CA SER A 23 -15.57 0.75 -6.82
C SER A 23 -14.49 0.94 -5.76
N ASP A 24 -14.57 2.00 -4.97
CA ASP A 24 -13.58 2.25 -3.94
C ASP A 24 -13.99 1.73 -2.57
N GLU A 25 -15.09 1.05 -2.51
CA GLU A 25 -15.58 0.58 -1.24
C GLU A 25 -14.75 -0.59 -0.72
N ARG A 26 -14.43 -0.54 0.56
CA ARG A 26 -13.67 -1.61 1.21
C ARG A 26 -14.50 -2.89 1.24
N LEU A 27 -13.94 -3.97 0.72
CA LEU A 27 -14.59 -5.28 0.74
C LEU A 27 -14.16 -6.09 1.93
N GLU A 28 -12.87 -6.11 2.24
CA GLU A 28 -12.38 -6.86 3.38
C GLU A 28 -10.95 -6.44 3.71
N ASP A 29 -10.57 -6.63 4.97
CA ASP A 29 -9.20 -6.41 5.37
C ASP A 29 -8.39 -7.64 4.95
N LEU A 30 -7.14 -7.42 4.59
CA LEU A 30 -6.28 -8.49 4.13
C LEU A 30 -5.29 -8.90 5.20
N ASP A 31 -5.05 -10.20 5.30
CA ASP A 31 -4.01 -10.71 6.19
C ASP A 31 -2.65 -10.54 5.54
N PHE A 32 -1.66 -10.23 6.33
CA PHE A 32 -0.31 -10.06 5.81
C PHE A 32 0.70 -10.36 6.91
N THR A 33 1.93 -10.58 6.51
CA THR A 33 3.05 -10.79 7.42
C THR A 33 4.11 -9.74 7.14
N VAL A 34 4.63 -9.12 8.18
CA VAL A 34 5.75 -8.20 8.03
C VAL A 34 7.01 -9.04 8.09
N LEU A 35 7.84 -8.97 7.08
CA LEU A 35 9.02 -9.82 6.97
C LEU A 35 10.26 -9.20 7.57
N ASP A 36 11.05 -10.03 8.27
CA ASP A 36 12.39 -9.65 8.66
C ASP A 36 13.28 -9.69 7.43
N VAL A 37 14.34 -8.91 7.43
CA VAL A 37 15.21 -8.78 6.29
C VAL A 37 15.69 -10.12 5.76
N GLU A 38 16.07 -11.01 6.65
CA GLU A 38 16.59 -12.30 6.22
C GLU A 38 15.54 -13.22 5.61
N LYS A 39 14.28 -12.89 5.74
CA LYS A 39 13.21 -13.68 5.14
C LYS A 39 12.73 -13.13 3.81
N ILE A 40 13.25 -11.99 3.40
CA ILE A 40 12.92 -11.41 2.12
C ILE A 40 13.64 -12.20 1.02
N PRO A 41 12.95 -12.54 -0.08
CA PRO A 41 13.63 -13.22 -1.19
C PRO A 41 14.87 -12.46 -1.63
N GLU A 42 15.94 -13.19 -1.92
CA GLU A 42 17.21 -12.56 -2.22
C GLU A 42 17.17 -11.57 -3.35
N GLU A 43 16.50 -11.89 -4.43
CA GLU A 43 16.37 -10.98 -5.55
C GLU A 43 15.70 -9.68 -5.13
N LEU A 44 14.64 -9.79 -4.36
CA LEU A 44 13.93 -8.61 -3.90
C LEU A 44 14.78 -7.80 -2.94
N ARG A 45 15.49 -8.50 -2.05
CA ARG A 45 16.36 -7.83 -1.09
C ARG A 45 17.42 -6.98 -1.79
N ASN A 46 17.98 -7.50 -2.86
CA ASN A 46 18.98 -6.77 -3.61
C ASN A 46 18.41 -5.49 -4.23
N VAL A 47 17.20 -5.57 -4.74
CA VAL A 47 16.52 -4.40 -5.29
C VAL A 47 16.28 -3.35 -4.21
N LEU A 48 15.84 -3.79 -3.04
CA LEU A 48 15.55 -2.86 -1.95
C LEU A 48 16.82 -2.20 -1.42
N GLU A 49 17.92 -2.93 -1.37
CA GLU A 49 19.17 -2.35 -0.92
C GLU A 49 19.65 -1.25 -1.84
N GLU A 50 19.33 -1.34 -3.11
CA GLU A 50 19.70 -0.31 -4.06
C GLU A 50 18.79 0.90 -3.98
N LYS A 51 17.54 0.70 -3.55
CA LYS A 51 16.54 1.77 -3.55
C LYS A 51 16.35 2.47 -2.21
N LYS A 52 16.85 1.90 -1.14
CA LYS A 52 16.45 2.33 0.20
C LYS A 52 16.88 3.74 0.61
N SER A 53 17.85 4.32 -0.09
CA SER A 53 18.29 5.66 0.26
C SER A 53 17.27 6.72 -0.13
N GLU A 54 16.32 6.39 -0.97
CA GLU A 54 15.26 7.29 -1.38
C GLU A 54 13.90 6.68 -1.09
N PRO A 55 12.84 7.46 -0.94
CA PRO A 55 11.51 6.90 -0.75
C PRO A 55 11.14 6.03 -1.94
N PHE A 56 10.52 4.88 -1.68
CA PHE A 56 10.14 3.99 -2.77
C PHE A 56 8.89 3.17 -2.44
N GLN A 57 8.27 2.66 -3.49
CA GLN A 57 7.13 1.76 -3.41
C GLN A 57 7.34 0.72 -4.50
N VAL A 58 7.43 -0.54 -4.11
CA VAL A 58 7.73 -1.63 -5.04
C VAL A 58 6.82 -2.81 -4.72
N THR A 59 6.33 -3.49 -5.76
CA THR A 59 5.62 -4.75 -5.56
C THR A 59 6.41 -5.85 -6.27
N TYR A 60 6.27 -7.07 -5.75
CA TYR A 60 7.02 -8.21 -6.27
C TYR A 60 6.16 -9.44 -6.06
N GLU A 61 6.15 -10.34 -7.03
CA GLU A 61 5.37 -11.55 -6.95
C GLU A 61 6.29 -12.76 -7.06
N ASP A 62 6.13 -13.75 -6.18
CA ASP A 62 6.93 -14.95 -6.23
C ASP A 62 6.21 -16.08 -5.53
N GLU A 63 6.16 -17.24 -6.19
CA GLU A 63 5.60 -18.46 -5.61
C GLU A 63 4.21 -18.31 -4.99
N GLY A 64 3.36 -17.55 -5.63
CA GLY A 64 1.99 -17.39 -5.18
C GLY A 64 1.80 -16.34 -4.10
N TYR A 65 2.83 -15.56 -3.82
CA TYR A 65 2.76 -14.49 -2.83
C TYR A 65 3.03 -13.14 -3.47
N LEU A 66 2.42 -12.13 -2.90
CA LEU A 66 2.64 -10.74 -3.28
C LEU A 66 3.42 -10.07 -2.17
N TYR A 67 4.47 -9.36 -2.55
CA TYR A 67 5.28 -8.60 -1.59
C TYR A 67 5.08 -7.12 -1.88
N ILE A 68 4.68 -6.38 -0.86
CA ILE A 68 4.49 -4.93 -0.99
C ILE A 68 5.58 -4.27 -0.16
N CYS A 69 6.40 -3.47 -0.83
CA CYS A 69 7.59 -2.90 -0.19
C CYS A 69 7.50 -1.38 -0.19
N ILE A 70 7.67 -0.79 0.97
CA ILE A 70 7.55 0.66 1.12
C ILE A 70 8.74 1.17 1.91
N GLY A 71 9.45 2.14 1.35
CA GLY A 71 10.60 2.75 2.00
C GLY A 71 10.40 4.25 2.10
N TYR A 72 10.96 4.82 3.15
CA TYR A 72 10.80 6.25 3.43
C TYR A 72 12.08 7.05 3.20
N GLY A 73 13.12 6.39 2.66
CA GLY A 73 14.37 7.08 2.39
C GLY A 73 15.22 7.27 3.64
N GLU A 74 16.30 7.97 3.50
CA GLU A 74 17.24 8.18 4.60
C GLU A 74 16.67 9.08 5.67
N GLN A 75 16.89 8.69 6.93
CA GLN A 75 16.56 9.49 8.09
C GLN A 75 17.87 9.78 8.81
N GLU A 76 17.92 10.87 9.53
CA GLU A 76 19.17 11.33 10.13
C GLU A 76 19.60 10.55 11.35
N THR A 77 18.68 9.84 11.99
CA THR A 77 19.00 9.10 13.21
C THR A 77 18.35 7.72 13.20
N SER A 78 18.69 6.92 14.18
CA SER A 78 17.98 5.66 14.44
C SER A 78 16.64 5.95 15.13
N GLY A 79 15.89 4.92 15.43
CA GLY A 79 14.65 5.06 16.17
C GLY A 79 13.40 5.21 15.33
N TYR A 80 13.52 5.16 14.01
CA TYR A 80 12.36 5.23 13.13
C TYR A 80 11.79 3.85 12.87
N SER A 81 10.48 3.77 12.78
CA SER A 81 9.80 2.52 12.45
C SER A 81 8.63 2.84 11.53
N ILE A 82 8.06 1.80 10.93
CA ILE A 82 6.96 1.96 9.99
C ILE A 82 5.78 1.16 10.52
N ALA A 83 4.63 1.81 10.61
CA ALA A 83 3.40 1.14 11.03
C ALA A 83 2.51 0.94 9.82
N VAL A 84 1.86 -0.21 9.73
CA VAL A 84 0.85 -0.44 8.71
C VAL A 84 -0.47 0.03 9.29
N GLN A 85 -1.00 1.10 8.73
CA GLN A 85 -2.26 1.65 9.21
C GLN A 85 -3.43 0.85 8.66
N ASP A 86 -3.29 0.38 7.42
CA ASP A 86 -4.40 -0.29 6.77
C ASP A 86 -3.90 -1.12 5.59
N LEU A 87 -4.54 -2.25 5.36
CA LEU A 87 -4.30 -3.05 4.17
C LEU A 87 -5.62 -3.75 3.85
N TYR A 88 -6.25 -3.35 2.76
CA TYR A 88 -7.58 -3.85 2.47
C TYR A 88 -7.82 -3.99 0.97
N LEU A 89 -8.88 -4.71 0.66
CA LEU A 89 -9.26 -5.02 -0.71
C LEU A 89 -10.46 -4.21 -1.12
N THR A 90 -10.43 -3.70 -2.35
CA THR A 90 -11.62 -3.14 -2.99
C THR A 90 -11.91 -3.98 -4.23
N GLU A 91 -12.90 -3.63 -4.99
CA GLU A 91 -13.20 -4.38 -6.21
C GLU A 91 -12.08 -4.30 -7.23
N THR A 92 -11.35 -3.21 -7.24
CA THR A 92 -10.35 -2.97 -8.28
C THR A 92 -8.92 -2.98 -7.79
N ALA A 93 -8.68 -2.96 -6.49
CA ALA A 93 -7.33 -2.74 -5.99
C ALA A 93 -7.10 -3.30 -4.59
N ILE A 94 -5.82 -3.41 -4.27
CA ILE A 94 -5.35 -3.65 -2.92
C ILE A 94 -4.85 -2.30 -2.44
N CYS A 95 -5.37 -1.81 -1.32
CA CYS A 95 -5.01 -0.50 -0.79
C CYS A 95 -4.16 -0.66 0.45
N VAL A 96 -3.04 0.03 0.50
CA VAL A 96 -2.13 -0.04 1.64
C VAL A 96 -1.80 1.35 2.12
N ASP A 97 -1.82 1.52 3.44
CA ASP A 97 -1.51 2.79 4.08
C ASP A 97 -0.51 2.53 5.20
N THR A 98 0.60 3.23 5.16
CA THR A 98 1.63 3.10 6.18
C THR A 98 1.98 4.47 6.73
N GLU A 99 2.63 4.48 7.87
CA GLU A 99 3.06 5.71 8.52
C GLU A 99 4.46 5.55 9.07
N LEU A 100 5.31 6.53 8.85
CA LEU A 100 6.64 6.55 9.43
C LEU A 100 6.54 7.14 10.83
N LEU A 101 7.03 6.40 11.82
CA LEU A 101 7.02 6.84 13.20
C LEU A 101 8.44 7.20 13.60
N GLY A 102 8.63 8.43 14.06
CA GLY A 102 9.93 8.87 14.52
C GLY A 102 10.20 8.44 15.94
N PRO A 103 11.40 8.69 16.43
CA PRO A 103 11.73 8.36 17.82
C PRO A 103 10.90 9.19 18.79
N GLY A 104 10.53 8.58 19.92
CA GLY A 104 9.72 9.26 20.90
C GLY A 104 10.52 10.28 21.69
N ASN A 105 9.82 11.15 22.39
CA ASN A 105 10.46 12.15 23.23
C ASN A 105 11.24 11.47 24.35
N GLY A 106 12.48 11.84 24.49
CA GLY A 106 13.30 11.25 25.54
C GLY A 106 13.91 9.92 25.16
N GLU A 107 13.66 9.46 23.95
CA GLU A 107 14.23 8.21 23.48
C GLU A 107 15.67 8.44 23.04
N ASP A 108 16.55 7.52 23.41
CA ASP A 108 17.93 7.60 22.98
C ASP A 108 18.06 7.13 21.55
N VAL A 109 18.61 7.97 20.69
CA VAL A 109 18.82 7.59 19.30
C VAL A 109 20.27 7.77 18.92
N ALA A 110 20.74 6.96 18.03
CA ALA A 110 22.09 7.10 17.51
C ALA A 110 22.08 8.11 16.37
N PRO A 111 23.10 8.96 16.28
CA PRO A 111 23.17 9.94 15.19
C PRO A 111 23.73 9.30 13.93
N SER A 112 23.11 8.21 13.48
CA SER A 112 23.53 7.51 12.29
C SER A 112 22.38 7.45 11.31
N VAL A 113 22.71 7.64 10.04
CA VAL A 113 21.72 7.60 8.99
C VAL A 113 21.12 6.20 8.89
N THR A 114 19.80 6.13 8.83
CA THR A 114 19.09 4.87 8.66
C THR A 114 18.15 5.00 7.46
N SER A 115 17.79 3.87 6.88
CA SER A 115 16.90 3.87 5.71
C SER A 115 15.78 2.87 5.97
N PRO A 116 14.75 3.29 6.71
CA PRO A 116 13.70 2.36 7.09
C PRO A 116 12.84 1.95 5.89
N TYR A 117 12.54 0.66 5.81
CA TYR A 117 11.58 0.17 4.85
C TYR A 117 10.88 -1.05 5.44
N ILE A 118 9.73 -1.39 4.88
CA ILE A 118 8.93 -2.51 5.34
C ILE A 118 8.54 -3.37 4.15
N VAL A 119 8.47 -4.68 4.36
CA VAL A 119 8.03 -5.61 3.34
C VAL A 119 6.86 -6.39 3.89
N LEU A 120 5.73 -6.33 3.20
CA LEU A 120 4.52 -7.04 3.59
C LEU A 120 4.33 -8.21 2.63
N LYS A 121 4.12 -9.39 3.18
CA LYS A 121 3.88 -10.58 2.38
C LYS A 121 2.44 -11.02 2.55
N LEU A 122 1.75 -11.24 1.45
CA LEU A 122 0.37 -11.70 1.48
C LEU A 122 0.13 -12.65 0.31
N GLU A 123 -0.99 -13.33 0.32
CA GLU A 123 -1.33 -14.21 -0.79
C GLU A 123 -1.55 -13.37 -2.03
N TYR A 124 -1.12 -13.89 -3.16
CA TYR A 124 -1.22 -13.16 -4.42
C TYR A 124 -2.68 -12.91 -4.80
N LEU A 125 -2.96 -11.70 -5.22
CA LEU A 125 -4.24 -11.31 -5.77
C LEU A 125 -3.96 -10.55 -7.05
N ASP A 126 -4.71 -10.87 -8.09
CA ASP A 126 -4.50 -10.23 -9.39
C ASP A 126 -5.19 -8.87 -9.42
N LYS A 127 -4.64 -7.95 -8.65
CA LYS A 127 -5.17 -6.59 -8.54
C LYS A 127 -4.02 -5.61 -8.39
N SER A 128 -4.26 -4.40 -8.81
CA SER A 128 -3.27 -3.33 -8.65
C SER A 128 -3.14 -2.95 -7.19
N VAL A 129 -1.97 -2.46 -6.81
CA VAL A 129 -1.75 -1.99 -5.46
C VAL A 129 -1.76 -0.47 -5.48
N ILE A 130 -2.55 0.12 -4.59
CA ILE A 130 -2.63 1.57 -4.43
C ILE A 130 -2.02 1.92 -3.08
N PHE A 131 -1.03 2.81 -3.11
CA PHE A 131 -0.35 3.27 -1.90
C PHE A 131 -0.98 4.59 -1.48
N GLU A 132 -1.49 4.61 -0.26
CA GLU A 132 -2.20 5.79 0.27
C GLU A 132 -1.36 6.62 1.20
#